data_108bb7431e502c6eccdead64f5ced543
#
_entry.id   108bb7431e502c6eccdead64f5ced543
#
_cell.length_a   1.000
_cell.length_b   1.000
_cell.length_c   1.000
_cell.angle_alpha   90.00
_cell.angle_beta   90.00
_cell.angle_gamma   90.00
#
_symmetry.space_group_name_H-M   'P 1'
#
loop_
_entity.id
_entity.type
_entity.pdbx_description
1 polymer ?
#
loop_
_entity_poly.entity_id
_entity_poly.type
_entity_poly.pdbx_seq_one_letter_code
_entity_poly.pdbx_strand_id
1 'polypeptide(L)'
;EFDLDFPHLMLRYRTAQRKNGDISKTANQLTQIDRNSKIGIFFSFFINWITNVKNKFARKVLEFFTGIDKRVILPKYNKETFANYFQKFKKNILPKHKERKVVIYSTCFVNFNKKKTGEAALKVLHHNNVEVEHSYAGCCGMPYLEQADLDQVTKQAELVSRELIKYVEKGYKVVTLTASCGLMLKFEWPLLLPNDEKIKKLSANVMDIDEYVVDIANNEGLAEG
;
A
#
# COMPACT_ATOMS: atom_id res chain seq x y z
N GLU A 1 31.81 14.98 -1.75
CA GLU A 1 30.40 14.52 -1.88
C GLU A 1 29.64 15.02 -0.67
N PHE A 2 28.63 15.84 -0.87
CA PHE A 2 27.75 16.29 0.23
C PHE A 2 26.68 15.20 0.39
N ASP A 3 26.65 14.55 1.54
CA ASP A 3 25.59 13.60 1.94
C ASP A 3 24.34 14.42 2.33
N LEU A 4 23.63 14.91 1.32
CA LEU A 4 22.41 15.69 1.48
C LEU A 4 21.21 14.78 1.25
N ASP A 5 20.42 14.59 2.29
CA ASP A 5 19.10 13.93 2.20
C ASP A 5 18.10 14.87 1.48
N PHE A 6 18.24 14.92 0.15
CA PHE A 6 17.45 15.80 -0.70
C PHE A 6 15.94 15.52 -0.62
N PRO A 7 15.44 14.26 -0.57
CA PRO A 7 14.02 13.98 -0.42
C PRO A 7 13.42 14.62 0.83
N HIS A 8 14.04 14.47 2.00
CA HIS A 8 13.53 15.08 3.23
C HIS A 8 13.71 16.60 3.28
N LEU A 9 14.73 17.14 2.62
CA LEU A 9 14.85 18.60 2.43
C LEU A 9 13.65 19.14 1.64
N MET A 10 13.29 18.50 0.53
CA MET A 10 12.14 18.88 -0.28
C MET A 10 10.81 18.68 0.45
N LEU A 11 10.71 17.66 1.31
CA LEU A 11 9.55 17.44 2.15
C LEU A 11 9.37 18.61 3.15
N ARG A 12 10.45 19.08 3.80
CA ARG A 12 10.43 20.24 4.68
C ARG A 12 9.97 21.51 3.94
N TYR A 13 10.47 21.74 2.73
CA TYR A 13 10.05 22.86 1.90
C TYR A 13 8.55 22.80 1.57
N ARG A 14 8.06 21.66 1.12
CA ARG A 14 6.63 21.44 0.82
C ARG A 14 5.76 21.58 2.06
N THR A 15 6.25 21.16 3.24
CA THR A 15 5.54 21.35 4.50
C THR A 15 5.37 22.84 4.83
N ALA A 16 6.39 23.66 4.57
CA ALA A 16 6.29 25.12 4.73
C ALA A 16 5.27 25.72 3.74
N GLN A 17 5.31 25.33 2.45
CA GLN A 17 4.32 25.76 1.46
C GLN A 17 2.89 25.38 1.88
N ARG A 18 2.70 24.14 2.36
CA ARG A 18 1.39 23.66 2.84
C ARG A 18 0.85 24.53 3.99
N LYS A 19 1.70 24.88 4.96
CA LYS A 19 1.33 25.76 6.07
C LYS A 19 0.91 27.16 5.60
N ASN A 20 1.46 27.64 4.48
CA ASN A 20 1.10 28.92 3.87
C ASN A 20 -0.18 28.85 2.99
N GLY A 21 -0.80 27.69 2.86
CA GLY A 21 -2.02 27.50 2.08
C GLY A 21 -1.83 27.22 0.59
N ASP A 22 -0.60 27.06 0.13
CA ASP A 22 -0.24 26.77 -1.29
C ASP A 22 -0.49 25.30 -1.65
N ILE A 23 -1.76 24.86 -1.56
CA ILE A 23 -2.12 23.47 -1.86
C ILE A 23 -3.15 23.42 -2.98
N SER A 24 -2.86 22.63 -4.01
CA SER A 24 -3.82 22.31 -5.04
C SER A 24 -5.00 21.51 -4.47
N LYS A 25 -6.23 22.00 -4.70
CA LYS A 25 -7.45 21.26 -4.30
C LYS A 25 -7.51 19.86 -4.94
N THR A 26 -7.10 19.74 -6.20
CA THR A 26 -7.05 18.46 -6.91
C THR A 26 -6.04 17.51 -6.27
N ALA A 27 -4.82 17.99 -5.97
CA ALA A 27 -3.81 17.18 -5.30
C ALA A 27 -4.32 16.67 -3.95
N ASN A 28 -4.95 17.54 -3.15
CA ASN A 28 -5.52 17.15 -1.85
C ASN A 28 -6.68 16.13 -2.00
N GLN A 29 -7.50 16.21 -3.06
CA GLN A 29 -8.53 15.18 -3.32
C GLN A 29 -7.92 13.84 -3.73
N LEU A 30 -6.80 13.84 -4.45
CA LEU A 30 -6.12 12.63 -4.87
C LEU A 30 -5.46 11.88 -3.69
N THR A 31 -5.11 12.56 -2.60
CA THR A 31 -4.56 11.90 -1.40
C THR A 31 -5.60 11.05 -0.65
N GLN A 32 -6.90 11.29 -0.85
CA GLN A 32 -8.00 10.57 -0.20
C GLN A 32 -8.21 9.16 -0.80
N ILE A 33 -7.12 8.38 -0.84
CA ILE A 33 -7.08 7.11 -1.59
C ILE A 33 -8.15 6.12 -1.10
N ASP A 34 -8.31 5.95 0.21
CA ASP A 34 -9.27 4.97 0.76
C ASP A 34 -10.71 5.30 0.37
N ARG A 35 -11.09 6.58 0.47
CA ARG A 35 -12.41 7.05 0.04
C ARG A 35 -12.60 6.88 -1.45
N ASN A 36 -11.63 7.36 -2.24
CA ASN A 36 -11.68 7.32 -3.69
C ASN A 36 -11.73 5.87 -4.20
N SER A 37 -11.00 4.96 -3.55
CA SER A 37 -10.97 3.54 -3.94
C SER A 37 -12.26 2.81 -3.60
N LYS A 38 -12.90 3.11 -2.46
CA LYS A 38 -14.23 2.54 -2.13
C LYS A 38 -15.28 2.94 -3.18
N ILE A 39 -15.30 4.22 -3.57
CA ILE A 39 -16.15 4.73 -4.65
C ILE A 39 -15.74 4.09 -5.97
N GLY A 40 -14.45 4.01 -6.24
CA GLY A 40 -13.88 3.45 -7.46
C GLY A 40 -14.23 1.99 -7.71
N ILE A 41 -14.27 1.16 -6.68
CA ILE A 41 -14.70 -0.25 -6.79
C ILE A 41 -16.20 -0.34 -7.04
N PHE A 42 -17.00 0.41 -6.29
CA PHE A 42 -18.45 0.36 -6.41
C PHE A 42 -18.91 0.75 -7.83
N PHE A 43 -18.33 1.81 -8.38
CA PHE A 43 -18.61 2.27 -9.74
C PHE A 43 -17.53 1.86 -10.77
N SER A 44 -16.84 0.73 -10.57
CA SER A 44 -15.64 0.38 -11.34
C SER A 44 -15.87 0.32 -12.85
N PHE A 45 -17.01 -0.17 -13.30
CA PHE A 45 -17.36 -0.20 -14.73
C PHE A 45 -17.39 1.21 -15.33
N PHE A 46 -18.10 2.12 -14.69
CA PHE A 46 -18.29 3.49 -15.17
C PHE A 46 -17.01 4.32 -15.06
N ILE A 47 -16.32 4.24 -13.92
CA ILE A 47 -15.07 4.97 -13.70
C ILE A 47 -13.98 4.48 -14.66
N ASN A 48 -13.84 3.17 -14.84
CA ASN A 48 -12.87 2.61 -15.79
C ASN A 48 -13.20 3.00 -17.25
N TRP A 49 -14.47 3.20 -17.59
CA TRP A 49 -14.87 3.69 -18.90
C TRP A 49 -14.52 5.17 -19.09
N ILE A 50 -14.81 6.04 -18.11
CA ILE A 50 -14.45 7.48 -18.16
C ILE A 50 -12.95 7.68 -18.19
N THR A 51 -12.19 6.92 -17.37
CA THR A 51 -10.74 7.08 -17.23
C THR A 51 -9.95 6.42 -18.36
N ASN A 52 -10.59 5.67 -19.24
CA ASN A 52 -9.93 5.00 -20.35
C ASN A 52 -9.41 6.04 -21.38
N VAL A 53 -8.11 5.99 -21.67
CA VAL A 53 -7.45 6.90 -22.62
C VAL A 53 -8.00 6.81 -24.06
N LYS A 54 -8.64 5.68 -24.40
CA LYS A 54 -9.31 5.51 -25.70
C LYS A 54 -10.62 6.34 -25.79
N ASN A 55 -11.23 6.69 -24.67
CA ASN A 55 -12.43 7.52 -24.60
C ASN A 55 -12.05 9.01 -24.61
N LYS A 56 -11.66 9.51 -25.79
CA LYS A 56 -11.15 10.88 -25.96
C LYS A 56 -12.10 11.96 -25.46
N PHE A 57 -13.42 11.77 -25.60
CA PHE A 57 -14.41 12.73 -25.15
C PHE A 57 -14.49 12.79 -23.63
N ALA A 58 -14.72 11.64 -22.97
CA ALA A 58 -14.79 11.58 -21.52
C ALA A 58 -13.49 12.07 -20.84
N ARG A 59 -12.33 11.77 -21.45
CA ARG A 59 -11.03 12.25 -20.96
C ARG A 59 -10.85 13.76 -21.05
N LYS A 60 -11.37 14.42 -22.10
CA LYS A 60 -11.38 15.90 -22.20
C LYS A 60 -12.26 16.52 -21.11
N VAL A 61 -13.45 15.95 -20.88
CA VAL A 61 -14.36 16.40 -19.82
C VAL A 61 -13.71 16.22 -18.45
N LEU A 62 -13.08 15.06 -18.19
CA LEU A 62 -12.37 14.80 -16.94
C LEU A 62 -11.22 15.80 -16.72
N GLU A 63 -10.42 16.08 -17.75
CA GLU A 63 -9.33 17.06 -17.72
C GLU A 63 -9.85 18.45 -17.34
N PHE A 64 -10.95 18.89 -17.94
CA PHE A 64 -11.56 20.20 -17.65
C PHE A 64 -11.96 20.34 -16.16
N PHE A 65 -12.56 19.29 -15.57
CA PHE A 65 -13.04 19.36 -14.18
C PHE A 65 -11.96 19.06 -13.14
N THR A 66 -10.97 18.23 -13.46
CA THR A 66 -9.99 17.74 -12.49
C THR A 66 -8.59 18.30 -12.68
N GLY A 67 -8.29 18.89 -13.85
CA GLY A 67 -6.94 19.29 -14.24
C GLY A 67 -6.01 18.11 -14.57
N ILE A 68 -6.51 16.87 -14.59
CA ILE A 68 -5.70 15.68 -14.94
C ILE A 68 -5.61 15.57 -16.46
N ASP A 69 -4.42 15.72 -17.01
CA ASP A 69 -4.17 15.63 -18.46
C ASP A 69 -4.80 14.35 -19.05
N LYS A 70 -5.50 14.50 -20.16
CA LYS A 70 -6.19 13.40 -20.86
C LYS A 70 -5.30 12.25 -21.31
N ARG A 71 -3.98 12.48 -21.45
CA ARG A 71 -2.97 11.49 -21.87
C ARG A 71 -2.52 10.59 -20.72
N VAL A 72 -2.69 11.02 -19.46
CA VAL A 72 -2.28 10.24 -18.28
C VAL A 72 -3.06 8.94 -18.19
N ILE A 73 -2.35 7.83 -18.06
CA ILE A 73 -2.94 6.51 -17.85
C ILE A 73 -3.27 6.37 -16.36
N LEU A 74 -4.55 6.37 -16.04
CA LEU A 74 -5.01 6.18 -14.67
C LEU A 74 -5.16 4.68 -14.35
N PRO A 75 -4.84 4.26 -13.11
CA PRO A 75 -5.04 2.89 -12.69
C PRO A 75 -6.51 2.49 -12.78
N LYS A 76 -6.76 1.28 -13.28
CA LYS A 76 -8.12 0.73 -13.32
C LYS A 76 -8.50 0.14 -11.97
N TYR A 77 -9.75 0.31 -11.57
CA TYR A 77 -10.31 -0.37 -10.41
C TYR A 77 -10.72 -1.80 -10.77
N ASN A 78 -10.39 -2.74 -9.89
CA ASN A 78 -10.87 -4.10 -10.01
C ASN A 78 -12.38 -4.18 -9.71
N LYS A 79 -13.05 -5.25 -10.17
CA LYS A 79 -14.45 -5.54 -9.78
C LYS A 79 -14.56 -6.09 -8.36
N GLU A 80 -13.46 -6.63 -7.83
CA GLU A 80 -13.36 -7.26 -6.53
C GLU A 80 -12.03 -6.88 -5.87
N THR A 81 -12.05 -6.64 -4.56
CA THR A 81 -10.83 -6.34 -3.79
C THR A 81 -9.96 -7.61 -3.62
N PHE A 82 -8.67 -7.41 -3.40
CA PHE A 82 -7.81 -8.53 -3.00
C PHE A 82 -8.25 -9.12 -1.66
N ALA A 83 -8.72 -8.32 -0.72
CA ALA A 83 -9.25 -8.77 0.56
C ALA A 83 -10.37 -9.82 0.37
N ASN A 84 -11.34 -9.55 -0.52
CA ASN A 84 -12.42 -10.49 -0.82
C ASN A 84 -11.92 -11.77 -1.50
N TYR A 85 -10.96 -11.64 -2.41
CA TYR A 85 -10.31 -12.78 -3.04
C TYR A 85 -9.59 -13.65 -2.00
N PHE A 86 -8.82 -13.03 -1.09
CA PHE A 86 -8.12 -13.73 -0.02
C PHE A 86 -9.07 -14.56 0.85
N GLN A 87 -10.22 -14.00 1.25
CA GLN A 87 -11.21 -14.72 2.06
C GLN A 87 -11.76 -15.97 1.34
N LYS A 88 -11.98 -15.89 0.02
CA LYS A 88 -12.39 -17.04 -0.77
C LYS A 88 -11.27 -18.07 -0.89
N PHE A 89 -10.04 -17.62 -1.11
CA PHE A 89 -8.87 -18.48 -1.18
C PHE A 89 -8.65 -19.24 0.13
N LYS A 90 -8.70 -18.53 1.27
CA LYS A 90 -8.50 -19.10 2.62
C LYS A 90 -9.51 -20.21 2.94
N LYS A 91 -10.76 -20.11 2.50
CA LYS A 91 -11.79 -21.14 2.70
C LYS A 91 -11.46 -22.45 2.00
N ASN A 92 -10.67 -22.42 0.94
CA ASN A 92 -10.34 -23.59 0.10
C ASN A 92 -8.98 -24.22 0.48
N ILE A 93 -8.29 -23.69 1.49
CA ILE A 93 -7.01 -24.23 1.94
C ILE A 93 -7.21 -24.95 3.26
N LEU A 94 -6.74 -26.20 3.31
CA LEU A 94 -6.68 -26.96 4.55
C LEU A 94 -5.60 -26.35 5.47
N PRO A 95 -5.88 -26.14 6.76
CA PRO A 95 -4.90 -25.66 7.72
C PRO A 95 -3.76 -26.69 7.84
N LYS A 96 -2.57 -26.34 7.37
CA LYS A 96 -1.34 -27.09 7.64
C LYS A 96 -0.57 -26.33 8.70
N HIS A 97 0.00 -27.04 9.65
CA HIS A 97 0.93 -26.44 10.61
C HIS A 97 2.17 -25.98 9.85
N LYS A 98 2.46 -24.70 9.86
CA LYS A 98 3.55 -24.09 9.10
C LYS A 98 4.45 -23.32 10.07
N GLU A 99 5.77 -23.45 9.89
CA GLU A 99 6.76 -22.79 10.72
C GLU A 99 6.82 -21.28 10.43
N ARG A 100 6.71 -20.91 9.14
CA ARG A 100 6.71 -19.52 8.69
C ARG A 100 5.34 -18.91 8.63
N LYS A 101 5.23 -17.69 9.15
CA LYS A 101 3.96 -16.96 9.22
C LYS A 101 4.13 -15.53 8.70
N VAL A 102 3.26 -15.14 7.77
CA VAL A 102 3.22 -13.76 7.28
C VAL A 102 1.81 -13.19 7.27
N VAL A 103 1.70 -11.91 7.49
CA VAL A 103 0.53 -11.13 7.13
C VAL A 103 0.85 -10.27 5.91
N ILE A 104 0.13 -10.46 4.82
CA ILE A 104 0.21 -9.58 3.65
C ILE A 104 -0.52 -8.28 3.99
N TYR A 105 0.23 -7.18 4.08
CA TYR A 105 -0.33 -5.85 4.00
C TYR A 105 -0.53 -5.51 2.52
N SER A 106 -1.75 -5.70 2.02
CA SER A 106 -2.03 -5.68 0.58
C SER A 106 -1.87 -4.31 -0.09
N THR A 107 -1.69 -3.24 0.69
CA THR A 107 -1.66 -1.86 0.20
C THR A 107 -2.96 -1.43 -0.51
N CYS A 108 -3.19 -0.13 -0.68
CA CYS A 108 -4.35 0.36 -1.42
C CYS A 108 -4.29 -0.06 -2.90
N PHE A 109 -3.09 0.00 -3.49
CA PHE A 109 -2.90 -0.28 -4.90
C PHE A 109 -3.19 -1.74 -5.27
N VAL A 110 -2.67 -2.69 -4.49
CA VAL A 110 -2.93 -4.12 -4.71
C VAL A 110 -4.38 -4.46 -4.40
N ASN A 111 -4.91 -3.92 -3.30
CA ASN A 111 -6.27 -4.23 -2.88
C ASN A 111 -7.33 -3.77 -3.89
N PHE A 112 -7.17 -2.58 -4.48
CA PHE A 112 -8.20 -1.96 -5.31
C PHE A 112 -7.91 -1.99 -6.81
N ASN A 113 -6.63 -1.96 -7.22
CA ASN A 113 -6.22 -1.76 -8.63
C ASN A 113 -5.46 -2.94 -9.25
N LYS A 114 -4.59 -3.61 -8.49
CA LYS A 114 -3.69 -4.67 -8.99
C LYS A 114 -3.85 -5.99 -8.23
N LYS A 115 -5.09 -6.47 -8.10
CA LYS A 115 -5.43 -7.71 -7.39
C LYS A 115 -4.54 -8.90 -7.80
N LYS A 116 -4.20 -9.03 -9.08
CA LYS A 116 -3.35 -10.11 -9.60
C LYS A 116 -1.97 -10.18 -8.97
N THR A 117 -1.39 -9.05 -8.55
CA THR A 117 -0.12 -9.03 -7.80
C THR A 117 -0.27 -9.72 -6.45
N GLY A 118 -1.35 -9.43 -5.73
CA GLY A 118 -1.66 -10.12 -4.47
C GLY A 118 -1.93 -11.61 -4.65
N GLU A 119 -2.66 -11.97 -5.72
CA GLU A 119 -2.91 -13.37 -6.07
C GLU A 119 -1.61 -14.15 -6.34
N ALA A 120 -0.68 -13.54 -7.07
CA ALA A 120 0.63 -14.14 -7.36
C ALA A 120 1.47 -14.32 -6.09
N ALA A 121 1.60 -13.26 -5.27
CA ALA A 121 2.31 -13.31 -4.00
C ALA A 121 1.74 -14.39 -3.08
N LEU A 122 0.42 -14.47 -2.96
CA LEU A 122 -0.26 -15.49 -2.15
C LEU A 122 0.06 -16.91 -2.62
N LYS A 123 0.10 -17.14 -3.95
CA LYS A 123 0.45 -18.45 -4.53
C LYS A 123 1.91 -18.81 -4.24
N VAL A 124 2.83 -17.88 -4.43
CA VAL A 124 4.26 -18.08 -4.16
C VAL A 124 4.50 -18.42 -2.69
N LEU A 125 3.93 -17.65 -1.77
CA LEU A 125 4.06 -17.89 -0.34
C LEU A 125 3.44 -19.23 0.07
N HIS A 126 2.26 -19.55 -0.44
CA HIS A 126 1.61 -20.82 -0.16
C HIS A 126 2.40 -22.01 -0.71
N HIS A 127 2.98 -21.88 -1.91
CA HIS A 127 3.82 -22.91 -2.52
C HIS A 127 5.07 -23.20 -1.67
N ASN A 128 5.65 -22.16 -1.07
CA ASN A 128 6.78 -22.27 -0.15
C ASN A 128 6.37 -22.56 1.31
N ASN A 129 5.22 -23.16 1.54
CA ASN A 129 4.75 -23.58 2.86
C ASN A 129 4.65 -22.47 3.91
N VAL A 130 4.38 -21.24 3.51
CA VAL A 130 4.18 -20.11 4.43
C VAL A 130 2.71 -20.03 4.84
N GLU A 131 2.44 -19.86 6.14
CA GLU A 131 1.11 -19.49 6.65
C GLU A 131 0.85 -18.02 6.33
N VAL A 132 -0.21 -17.75 5.60
CA VAL A 132 -0.51 -16.39 5.12
C VAL A 132 -1.81 -15.88 5.72
N GLU A 133 -1.74 -14.72 6.35
CA GLU A 133 -2.88 -13.89 6.72
C GLU A 133 -2.90 -12.62 5.86
N HIS A 134 -3.99 -11.89 5.92
CA HIS A 134 -4.18 -10.65 5.17
C HIS A 134 -4.68 -9.54 6.08
N SER A 135 -4.15 -8.34 5.89
CA SER A 135 -4.65 -7.13 6.55
C SER A 135 -4.69 -5.94 5.58
N TYR A 136 -5.74 -5.16 5.67
CA TYR A 136 -5.86 -3.84 5.06
C TYR A 136 -6.72 -2.95 5.97
N ALA A 137 -6.07 -2.23 6.86
CA ALA A 137 -6.74 -1.26 7.74
C ALA A 137 -6.90 0.13 7.10
N GLY A 138 -6.06 0.43 6.11
CA GLY A 138 -6.04 1.71 5.39
C GLY A 138 -4.78 1.87 4.56
N CYS A 139 -4.64 3.03 3.91
CA CYS A 139 -3.46 3.42 3.15
C CYS A 139 -2.25 3.64 4.08
N CYS A 140 -1.03 3.35 3.59
CA CYS A 140 0.22 3.61 4.34
C CYS A 140 0.54 5.11 4.55
N GLY A 141 -0.16 6.01 3.86
CA GLY A 141 0.04 7.44 3.98
C GLY A 141 1.00 8.07 2.95
N MET A 142 1.61 7.28 2.06
CA MET A 142 2.52 7.82 1.04
C MET A 142 1.94 8.99 0.24
N PRO A 143 0.68 8.98 -0.26
CA PRO A 143 0.12 10.13 -0.98
C PRO A 143 0.01 11.39 -0.12
N TYR A 144 -0.20 11.24 1.18
CA TYR A 144 -0.17 12.38 2.11
C TYR A 144 1.25 12.90 2.33
N LEU A 145 2.24 11.98 2.44
CA LEU A 145 3.64 12.36 2.56
C LEU A 145 4.10 13.18 1.35
N GLU A 146 3.77 12.73 0.14
CA GLU A 146 4.09 13.44 -1.11
C GLU A 146 3.49 14.85 -1.17
N GLN A 147 2.36 15.07 -0.53
CA GLN A 147 1.73 16.38 -0.38
C GLN A 147 2.11 17.09 0.94
N ALA A 148 3.09 16.56 1.67
CA ALA A 148 3.58 17.10 2.94
C ALA A 148 2.48 17.27 4.02
N ASP A 149 1.46 16.41 4.01
CA ASP A 149 0.41 16.33 5.03
C ASP A 149 0.80 15.37 6.14
N LEU A 150 1.78 15.77 6.94
CA LEU A 150 2.38 14.90 7.96
C LEU A 150 1.37 14.48 9.04
N ASP A 151 0.40 15.32 9.35
CA ASP A 151 -0.65 15.00 10.31
C ASP A 151 -1.53 13.83 9.82
N GLN A 152 -1.83 13.80 8.52
CA GLN A 152 -2.56 12.67 7.94
C GLN A 152 -1.69 11.42 7.82
N VAL A 153 -0.39 11.57 7.55
CA VAL A 153 0.55 10.43 7.58
C VAL A 153 0.58 9.81 8.96
N THR A 154 0.69 10.60 10.01
CA THR A 154 0.69 10.13 11.41
C THR A 154 -0.60 9.36 11.74
N LYS A 155 -1.76 9.92 11.40
CA LYS A 155 -3.07 9.25 11.59
C LYS A 155 -3.14 7.90 10.87
N GLN A 156 -2.61 7.81 9.64
CA GLN A 156 -2.57 6.56 8.88
C GLN A 156 -1.61 5.55 9.54
N ALA A 157 -0.44 6.01 9.98
CA ALA A 157 0.52 5.17 10.70
C ALA A 157 -0.08 4.57 11.96
N GLU A 158 -0.76 5.37 12.79
CA GLU A 158 -1.45 4.91 14.01
C GLU A 158 -2.58 3.91 13.70
N LEU A 159 -3.39 4.20 12.67
CA LEU A 159 -4.50 3.33 12.26
C LEU A 159 -4.00 1.96 11.79
N VAL A 160 -3.05 1.95 10.88
CA VAL A 160 -2.57 0.72 10.23
C VAL A 160 -1.68 -0.08 11.19
N SER A 161 -0.81 0.59 11.96
CA SER A 161 0.05 -0.10 12.94
C SER A 161 -0.76 -0.80 14.03
N ARG A 162 -1.88 -0.23 14.47
CA ARG A 162 -2.78 -0.83 15.46
C ARG A 162 -3.30 -2.20 15.03
N GLU A 163 -3.51 -2.39 13.74
CA GLU A 163 -3.93 -3.69 13.19
C GLU A 163 -2.75 -4.62 12.95
N LEU A 164 -1.68 -4.14 12.34
CA LEU A 164 -0.55 -4.99 11.97
C LEU A 164 0.23 -5.50 13.17
N ILE A 165 0.35 -4.71 14.24
CA ILE A 165 1.06 -5.13 15.46
C ILE A 165 0.45 -6.39 16.09
N LYS A 166 -0.85 -6.61 15.97
CA LYS A 166 -1.53 -7.80 16.48
C LYS A 166 -1.02 -9.10 15.83
N TYR A 167 -0.59 -9.01 14.57
CA TYR A 167 0.03 -10.13 13.85
C TYR A 167 1.48 -10.30 14.26
N VAL A 168 2.24 -9.21 14.37
CA VAL A 168 3.64 -9.25 14.84
C VAL A 168 3.75 -9.88 16.23
N GLU A 169 2.81 -9.55 17.13
CA GLU A 169 2.75 -10.13 18.48
C GLU A 169 2.45 -11.63 18.48
N LYS A 170 1.85 -12.15 17.39
CA LYS A 170 1.62 -13.59 17.16
C LYS A 170 2.72 -14.26 16.36
N GLY A 171 3.84 -13.57 16.12
CA GLY A 171 5.01 -14.10 15.40
C GLY A 171 4.94 -14.02 13.88
N TYR A 172 4.00 -13.24 13.31
CA TYR A 172 3.95 -13.01 11.86
C TYR A 172 4.94 -11.92 11.44
N LYS A 173 5.63 -12.12 10.32
CA LYS A 173 6.25 -11.02 9.57
C LYS A 173 5.19 -10.29 8.75
N VAL A 174 5.37 -8.99 8.59
CA VAL A 174 4.51 -8.17 7.72
C VAL A 174 5.16 -8.08 6.36
N VAL A 175 4.48 -8.56 5.33
CA VAL A 175 4.97 -8.52 3.95
C VAL A 175 4.20 -7.48 3.15
N THR A 176 4.94 -6.54 2.53
CA THR A 176 4.39 -5.54 1.62
C THR A 176 4.58 -5.96 0.17
N LEU A 177 3.62 -5.59 -0.70
CA LEU A 177 3.63 -5.91 -2.13
C LEU A 177 3.89 -4.68 -3.00
N THR A 178 4.28 -3.57 -2.38
CA THR A 178 4.53 -2.28 -3.04
C THR A 178 5.68 -1.59 -2.30
N ALA A 179 6.80 -1.38 -2.98
CA ALA A 179 8.02 -0.84 -2.39
C ALA A 179 7.82 0.49 -1.63
N SER A 180 7.02 1.41 -2.18
CA SER A 180 6.71 2.67 -1.51
C SER A 180 5.98 2.50 -0.17
N CYS A 181 5.15 1.46 -0.05
CA CYS A 181 4.50 1.15 1.23
C CYS A 181 5.47 0.47 2.20
N GLY A 182 6.38 -0.38 1.70
CA GLY A 182 7.49 -0.92 2.49
C GLY A 182 8.35 0.19 3.07
N LEU A 183 8.74 1.16 2.23
CA LEU A 183 9.47 2.36 2.65
C LEU A 183 8.74 3.11 3.78
N MET A 184 7.42 3.34 3.63
CA MET A 184 6.63 4.02 4.66
C MET A 184 6.69 3.29 6.00
N LEU A 185 6.43 1.99 6.01
CA LEU A 185 6.36 1.20 7.24
C LEU A 185 7.74 0.98 7.89
N LYS A 186 8.80 0.84 7.08
CA LYS A 186 10.16 0.53 7.57
C LYS A 186 10.91 1.78 8.03
N PHE A 187 10.73 2.92 7.32
CA PHE A 187 11.59 4.10 7.51
C PHE A 187 10.83 5.36 7.85
N GLU A 188 9.80 5.73 7.09
CA GLU A 188 9.12 7.02 7.25
C GLU A 188 8.32 7.10 8.56
N TRP A 189 7.59 6.04 8.92
CA TRP A 189 6.84 6.04 10.17
C TRP A 189 7.71 6.14 11.42
N PRO A 190 8.83 5.38 11.55
CA PRO A 190 9.77 5.58 12.66
C PRO A 190 10.37 6.97 12.72
N LEU A 191 10.62 7.63 11.58
CA LEU A 191 11.10 9.03 11.55
C LEU A 191 10.05 10.02 12.05
N LEU A 192 8.78 9.80 11.72
CA LEU A 192 7.68 10.67 12.16
C LEU A 192 7.25 10.41 13.60
N LEU A 193 7.38 9.18 14.07
CA LEU A 193 6.94 8.71 15.39
C LEU A 193 8.09 8.02 16.14
N PRO A 194 9.22 8.72 16.40
CA PRO A 194 10.44 8.11 16.92
C PRO A 194 10.33 7.55 18.34
N ASN A 195 9.30 7.97 19.09
CA ASN A 195 9.07 7.52 20.47
C ASN A 195 7.97 6.45 20.58
N ASP A 196 7.38 6.01 19.46
CA ASP A 196 6.35 4.97 19.47
C ASP A 196 6.99 3.57 19.36
N GLU A 197 7.03 2.85 20.47
CA GLU A 197 7.61 1.49 20.53
C GLU A 197 6.85 0.47 19.66
N LYS A 198 5.55 0.68 19.40
CA LYS A 198 4.77 -0.19 18.51
C LYS A 198 5.22 0.00 17.06
N ILE A 199 5.44 1.25 16.65
CA ILE A 199 5.97 1.57 15.31
C ILE A 199 7.37 0.98 15.14
N LYS A 200 8.26 1.13 16.11
CA LYS A 200 9.61 0.52 16.07
C LYS A 200 9.54 -1.00 15.95
N LYS A 201 8.74 -1.65 16.80
CA LYS A 201 8.55 -3.10 16.76
C LYS A 201 7.95 -3.55 15.43
N LEU A 202 6.97 -2.82 14.90
CA LEU A 202 6.37 -3.11 13.60
C LEU A 202 7.41 -2.98 12.48
N SER A 203 8.13 -1.85 12.38
CA SER A 203 9.11 -1.59 11.32
C SER A 203 10.21 -2.65 11.23
N ALA A 204 10.68 -3.17 12.38
CA ALA A 204 11.65 -4.27 12.46
C ALA A 204 11.09 -5.62 11.96
N ASN A 205 9.79 -5.73 11.75
CA ASN A 205 9.13 -6.95 11.28
C ASN A 205 8.47 -6.80 9.90
N VAL A 206 8.74 -5.68 9.21
CA VAL A 206 8.27 -5.45 7.83
C VAL A 206 9.34 -5.90 6.83
N MET A 207 8.92 -6.60 5.81
CA MET A 207 9.75 -7.00 4.67
C MET A 207 8.99 -6.74 3.37
N ASP A 208 9.70 -6.42 2.30
CA ASP A 208 9.12 -6.50 0.96
C ASP A 208 9.03 -7.97 0.53
N ILE A 209 8.14 -8.27 -0.42
CA ILE A 209 7.94 -9.65 -0.86
C ILE A 209 9.22 -10.30 -1.38
N ASP A 210 10.05 -9.52 -2.07
CA ASP A 210 11.32 -9.99 -2.63
C ASP A 210 12.32 -10.32 -1.52
N GLU A 211 12.46 -9.46 -0.50
CA GLU A 211 13.28 -9.70 0.69
C GLU A 211 12.84 -11.00 1.40
N TYR A 212 11.51 -11.19 1.53
CA TYR A 212 10.98 -12.35 2.22
C TYR A 212 11.23 -13.65 1.44
N VAL A 213 11.10 -13.63 0.11
CA VAL A 213 11.39 -14.80 -0.74
C VAL A 213 12.88 -15.13 -0.73
N VAL A 214 13.76 -14.11 -0.74
CA VAL A 214 15.22 -14.31 -0.59
C VAL A 214 15.55 -14.89 0.79
N ASP A 215 14.89 -14.44 1.84
CA ASP A 215 15.07 -15.00 3.18
C ASP A 215 14.68 -16.49 3.25
N ILE A 216 13.58 -16.92 2.60
CA ILE A 216 13.24 -18.34 2.45
C ILE A 216 14.35 -19.08 1.71
N ALA A 217 14.80 -18.54 0.57
CA ALA A 217 15.80 -19.19 -0.27
C ALA A 217 17.11 -19.44 0.47
N ASN A 218 17.54 -18.48 1.30
CA ASN A 218 18.81 -18.56 2.03
C ASN A 218 18.76 -19.48 3.26
N ASN A 219 17.60 -19.65 3.88
CA ASN A 219 17.50 -20.41 5.14
C ASN A 219 16.98 -21.84 4.93
N GLU A 220 16.05 -22.07 3.99
CA GLU A 220 15.34 -23.34 3.85
C GLU A 220 15.35 -23.87 2.41
N GLY A 221 15.73 -23.03 1.44
CA GLY A 221 15.55 -23.31 0.03
C GLY A 221 14.12 -23.04 -0.46
N LEU A 222 13.99 -22.77 -1.75
CA LEU A 222 12.67 -22.60 -2.38
C LEU A 222 12.08 -23.98 -2.70
N ALA A 223 10.75 -24.08 -2.60
CA ALA A 223 10.04 -25.26 -3.03
C ALA A 223 10.24 -25.48 -4.55
N GLU A 224 10.48 -26.72 -4.94
CA GLU A 224 10.57 -27.11 -6.35
C GLU A 224 9.25 -26.86 -7.08
N GLY A 225 9.31 -26.28 -8.29
CA GLY A 225 8.14 -25.92 -9.11
C GLY A 225 8.04 -26.75 -10.38
#